data_16e046b779014b3ec8f207d0581ae375
#
_entry.id   16e046b779014b3ec8f207d0581ae375
#
_cell.length_a   1.000
_cell.length_b   1.000
_cell.length_c   1.000
_cell.angle_alpha   90.00
_cell.angle_beta   90.00
_cell.angle_gamma   90.00
#
_symmetry.space_group_name_H-M   'P 1'
#
loop_
_entity.id
_entity.type
_entity.pdbx_description
1 polymer ?
#
loop_
_entity_poly.entity_id
_entity_poly.type
_entity_poly.pdbx_seq_one_letter_code
_entity_poly.pdbx_strand_id
1 'polypeptide(L)'
;MFNNTNTKRKTGMKNIVQGSLITTFRCNAKCNMCNIWKFPTRPEEEIDASYYEKLPAGLRINITGGEATIRKDIDKIFSILYPKSSLLELSTTGYNTETIVALANKYPNILIRVSVEGLPHINDTKRGIVNGFDHALRTMLE
;
A
#
# COMPACT_ATOMS: atom_id res chain seq x y z
N MET A 1 -21.08 -42.53 34.98
CA MET A 1 -19.68 -42.15 34.71
C MET A 1 -19.64 -41.54 33.30
N PHE A 2 -19.59 -40.23 33.18
CA PHE A 2 -19.46 -39.55 31.87
C PHE A 2 -18.04 -39.09 31.73
N ASN A 3 -17.33 -39.75 30.80
CA ASN A 3 -15.95 -39.37 30.42
C ASN A 3 -16.00 -38.13 29.55
N ASN A 4 -15.57 -37.02 30.10
CA ASN A 4 -15.45 -35.75 29.43
C ASN A 4 -14.06 -35.64 28.77
N THR A 5 -13.95 -36.13 27.51
CA THR A 5 -12.73 -35.92 26.73
C THR A 5 -12.70 -34.49 26.14
N ASN A 6 -12.08 -33.63 26.90
CA ASN A 6 -11.88 -32.24 26.52
C ASN A 6 -10.79 -32.16 25.42
N THR A 7 -11.18 -32.33 24.16
CA THR A 7 -10.31 -32.16 23.01
C THR A 7 -10.06 -30.66 22.81
N LYS A 8 -8.99 -30.14 23.42
CA LYS A 8 -8.47 -28.82 23.12
C LYS A 8 -8.10 -28.76 21.63
N ARG A 9 -8.97 -28.20 20.81
CA ARG A 9 -8.60 -27.75 19.45
C ARG A 9 -7.50 -26.71 19.60
N LYS A 10 -6.26 -27.10 19.36
CA LYS A 10 -5.17 -26.16 19.08
C LYS A 10 -5.46 -25.53 17.72
N THR A 11 -6.26 -24.47 17.69
CA THR A 11 -6.32 -23.54 16.57
C THR A 11 -4.99 -22.81 16.55
N GLY A 12 -4.04 -23.34 15.79
CA GLY A 12 -2.79 -22.66 15.51
C GLY A 12 -3.06 -21.44 14.65
N MET A 13 -3.65 -20.38 15.21
CA MET A 13 -3.63 -19.06 14.61
C MET A 13 -2.17 -18.62 14.62
N LYS A 14 -1.50 -18.73 13.45
CA LYS A 14 -0.27 -17.99 13.22
C LYS A 14 -0.62 -16.52 13.48
N ASN A 15 0.02 -15.90 14.47
CA ASN A 15 -0.10 -14.47 14.71
C ASN A 15 0.44 -13.76 13.46
N ILE A 16 -0.44 -13.40 12.52
CA ILE A 16 -0.07 -12.60 11.36
C ILE A 16 0.14 -11.19 11.89
N VAL A 17 1.38 -10.77 11.99
CA VAL A 17 1.71 -9.39 12.33
C VAL A 17 1.59 -8.57 11.03
N GLN A 18 0.73 -7.57 11.06
CA GLN A 18 0.49 -6.66 9.95
C GLN A 18 1.13 -5.30 10.25
N GLY A 19 1.79 -4.71 9.25
CA GLY A 19 2.35 -3.37 9.30
C GLY A 19 1.89 -2.50 8.15
N SER A 20 1.73 -1.20 8.40
CA SER A 20 1.58 -0.20 7.36
C SER A 20 2.81 0.69 7.34
N LEU A 21 3.47 0.80 6.18
CA LEU A 21 4.66 1.60 5.99
C LEU A 21 4.29 2.90 5.27
N ILE A 22 4.29 4.00 6.00
CA ILE A 22 4.18 5.34 5.44
C ILE A 22 5.55 5.70 4.86
N THR A 23 5.70 5.60 3.54
CA THR A 23 6.99 5.76 2.87
C THR A 23 7.29 7.21 2.48
N THR A 24 6.27 8.04 2.38
CA THR A 24 6.35 9.47 2.05
C THR A 24 5.10 10.20 2.51
N PHE A 25 5.21 11.51 2.79
CA PHE A 25 4.05 12.38 3.00
C PHE A 25 3.72 13.20 1.75
N ARG A 26 4.53 13.12 0.69
CA ARG A 26 4.19 13.71 -0.61
C ARG A 26 3.00 12.98 -1.20
N CYS A 27 2.09 13.73 -1.83
CA CYS A 27 0.90 13.18 -2.49
C CYS A 27 0.54 14.02 -3.72
N ASN A 28 0.07 13.36 -4.75
CA ASN A 28 -0.50 14.01 -5.94
C ASN A 28 -1.98 14.38 -5.76
N ALA A 29 -2.62 13.89 -4.69
CA ALA A 29 -4.00 14.21 -4.33
C ALA A 29 -4.07 15.17 -3.13
N LYS A 30 -5.15 15.96 -3.06
CA LYS A 30 -5.44 16.92 -1.97
C LYS A 30 -6.78 16.57 -1.33
N CYS A 31 -6.92 15.30 -0.89
CA CYS A 31 -8.18 14.78 -0.36
C CYS A 31 -8.70 15.62 0.80
N ASN A 32 -10.00 15.92 0.77
CA ASN A 32 -10.64 16.73 1.82
C ASN A 32 -10.77 16.00 3.16
N MET A 33 -10.73 14.64 3.15
CA MET A 33 -10.76 13.81 4.35
C MET A 33 -9.36 13.46 4.90
N CYS A 34 -8.28 13.93 4.25
CA CYS A 34 -6.90 13.61 4.63
C CYS A 34 -6.06 14.87 4.79
N ASN A 35 -5.12 14.87 5.73
CA ASN A 35 -4.27 16.02 6.00
C ASN A 35 -2.79 15.80 5.64
N ILE A 36 -2.40 14.59 5.21
CA ILE A 36 -1.00 14.23 4.98
C ILE A 36 -0.34 15.11 3.92
N TRP A 37 -1.07 15.46 2.87
CA TRP A 37 -0.61 16.32 1.77
C TRP A 37 -0.33 17.77 2.16
N LYS A 38 -0.83 18.22 3.33
CA LYS A 38 -0.56 19.57 3.85
C LYS A 38 0.84 19.71 4.45
N PHE A 39 1.48 18.59 4.78
CA PHE A 39 2.79 18.53 5.42
C PHE A 39 3.69 17.55 4.66
N PRO A 40 3.98 17.80 3.36
CA PRO A 40 4.76 16.88 2.56
C PRO A 40 6.20 16.79 3.09
N THR A 41 6.75 15.59 3.13
CA THR A 41 8.20 15.40 3.34
C THR A 41 8.98 15.93 2.15
N ARG A 42 10.19 16.41 2.39
CA ARG A 42 11.18 16.56 1.32
C ARG A 42 11.77 15.19 0.99
N PRO A 43 12.24 14.95 -0.25
CA PRO A 43 12.83 13.65 -0.62
C PRO A 43 13.96 13.18 0.30
N GLU A 44 14.79 14.11 0.79
CA GLU A 44 15.90 13.85 1.70
C GLU A 44 15.48 13.53 3.15
N GLU A 45 14.24 13.79 3.50
CA GLU A 45 13.66 13.44 4.80
C GLU A 45 13.02 12.04 4.80
N GLU A 46 12.88 11.44 3.62
CA GLU A 46 12.30 10.11 3.48
C GLU A 46 13.32 9.04 3.86
N ILE A 47 12.86 8.00 4.54
CA ILE A 47 13.72 6.89 4.95
C ILE A 47 14.31 6.22 3.69
N ASP A 48 15.64 6.03 3.67
CA ASP A 48 16.30 5.29 2.60
C ASP A 48 15.78 3.84 2.53
N ALA A 49 15.61 3.34 1.32
CA ALA A 49 15.03 2.01 1.10
C ALA A 49 15.78 0.88 1.83
N SER A 50 17.10 1.01 2.05
CA SER A 50 17.89 -0.01 2.75
C SER A 50 17.46 -0.24 4.21
N TYR A 51 16.84 0.75 4.84
CA TYR A 51 16.33 0.56 6.21
C TYR A 51 15.21 -0.48 6.29
N TYR A 52 14.47 -0.71 5.21
CA TYR A 52 13.43 -1.74 5.17
C TYR A 52 13.99 -3.17 5.23
N GLU A 53 15.29 -3.37 5.00
CA GLU A 53 15.97 -4.64 5.21
C GLU A 53 15.90 -5.10 6.66
N LYS A 54 15.82 -4.16 7.61
CA LYS A 54 15.74 -4.43 9.05
C LYS A 54 14.39 -4.98 9.51
N LEU A 55 13.35 -4.89 8.68
CA LEU A 55 12.04 -5.43 9.03
C LEU A 55 12.09 -6.96 9.07
N PRO A 56 11.43 -7.59 10.05
CA PRO A 56 11.38 -9.05 10.13
C PRO A 56 10.64 -9.67 8.94
N ALA A 57 10.99 -10.91 8.61
CA ALA A 57 10.29 -11.67 7.58
C ALA A 57 8.92 -12.18 8.07
N GLY A 58 8.02 -12.51 7.13
CA GLY A 58 6.72 -13.10 7.40
C GLY A 58 5.62 -12.09 7.73
N LEU A 59 5.90 -10.80 7.68
CA LEU A 59 4.89 -9.75 7.90
C LEU A 59 3.96 -9.62 6.69
N ARG A 60 2.71 -9.29 6.94
CA ARG A 60 1.83 -8.67 5.95
C ARG A 60 2.11 -7.17 5.96
N ILE A 61 2.58 -6.63 4.86
CA ILE A 61 3.02 -5.23 4.76
C ILE A 61 2.16 -4.48 3.75
N ASN A 62 1.55 -3.37 4.19
CA ASN A 62 0.92 -2.40 3.31
C ASN A 62 1.85 -1.20 3.10
N ILE A 63 2.36 -1.02 1.89
CA ILE A 63 3.08 0.18 1.48
C ILE A 63 2.06 1.27 1.20
N THR A 64 2.21 2.40 1.87
CA THR A 64 1.30 3.54 1.81
C THR A 64 2.06 4.85 2.05
N GLY A 65 1.33 5.94 2.26
CA GLY A 65 1.89 7.25 2.55
C GLY A 65 0.91 8.34 2.19
N GLY A 66 1.41 9.45 1.65
CA GLY A 66 0.63 10.31 0.77
C GLY A 66 0.31 9.51 -0.49
N GLU A 67 1.26 9.45 -1.43
CA GLU A 67 1.21 8.53 -2.56
C GLU A 67 2.60 7.88 -2.75
N ALA A 68 2.70 6.60 -2.41
CA ALA A 68 3.97 5.89 -2.42
C ALA A 68 4.63 5.82 -3.81
N THR A 69 3.82 5.79 -4.87
CA THR A 69 4.30 5.65 -6.26
C THR A 69 4.99 6.90 -6.83
N ILE A 70 4.97 8.03 -6.12
CA ILE A 70 5.77 9.20 -6.51
C ILE A 70 7.23 9.13 -6.05
N ARG A 71 7.57 8.15 -5.21
CA ARG A 71 8.97 7.89 -4.85
C ARG A 71 9.72 7.29 -6.05
N LYS A 72 10.87 7.86 -6.35
CA LYS A 72 11.74 7.38 -7.44
C LYS A 72 12.34 5.99 -7.15
N ASP A 73 12.47 5.64 -5.88
CA ASP A 73 13.03 4.38 -5.39
C ASP A 73 11.97 3.35 -4.98
N ILE A 74 10.70 3.54 -5.38
CA ILE A 74 9.60 2.63 -5.02
C ILE A 74 9.89 1.18 -5.43
N ASP A 75 10.48 0.96 -6.60
CA ASP A 75 10.86 -0.39 -7.05
C ASP A 75 11.92 -1.02 -6.13
N LYS A 76 12.88 -0.25 -5.64
CA LYS A 76 13.88 -0.72 -4.67
C LYS A 76 13.20 -1.13 -3.36
N ILE A 77 12.23 -0.36 -2.87
CA ILE A 77 11.44 -0.70 -1.67
C ILE A 77 10.72 -2.04 -1.88
N PHE A 78 10.06 -2.21 -3.03
CA PHE A 78 9.40 -3.48 -3.37
C PHE A 78 10.38 -4.64 -3.45
N SER A 79 11.53 -4.47 -4.07
CA SER A 79 12.56 -5.53 -4.20
C SER A 79 13.07 -6.03 -2.85
N ILE A 80 13.12 -5.17 -1.85
CA ILE A 80 13.53 -5.51 -0.48
C ILE A 80 12.41 -6.22 0.27
N LEU A 81 11.18 -5.73 0.15
CA LEU A 81 10.06 -6.20 0.96
C LEU A 81 9.38 -7.44 0.39
N TYR A 82 9.31 -7.57 -0.94
CA TYR A 82 8.59 -8.65 -1.61
C TYR A 82 9.07 -10.05 -1.19
N PRO A 83 10.37 -10.38 -1.19
CA PRO A 83 10.83 -11.75 -0.87
C PRO A 83 10.64 -12.13 0.60
N LYS A 84 10.42 -11.17 1.48
CA LYS A 84 10.31 -11.39 2.93
C LYS A 84 8.90 -11.22 3.49
N SER A 85 7.98 -10.63 2.74
CA SER A 85 6.59 -10.42 3.17
C SER A 85 5.74 -11.66 2.97
N SER A 86 4.84 -11.96 3.90
CA SER A 86 3.80 -12.98 3.70
C SER A 86 2.72 -12.52 2.71
N LEU A 87 2.50 -11.21 2.65
CA LEU A 87 1.71 -10.50 1.65
C LEU A 87 2.21 -9.06 1.57
N LEU A 88 2.51 -8.59 0.36
CA LEU A 88 2.86 -7.20 0.12
C LEU A 88 1.69 -6.49 -0.55
N GLU A 89 1.28 -5.38 0.02
CA GLU A 89 0.18 -4.56 -0.45
C GLU A 89 0.66 -3.16 -0.82
N LEU A 90 0.01 -2.54 -1.79
CA LEU A 90 0.18 -1.14 -2.16
C LEU A 90 -1.16 -0.43 -2.05
N SER A 91 -1.24 0.61 -1.21
CA SER A 91 -2.36 1.54 -1.20
C SER A 91 -2.01 2.77 -2.03
N THR A 92 -2.81 3.08 -3.05
CA THR A 92 -2.50 4.11 -4.05
C THR A 92 -3.74 4.88 -4.49
N THR A 93 -3.54 6.10 -4.98
CA THR A 93 -4.56 6.88 -5.69
C THR A 93 -4.89 6.27 -7.07
N GLY A 94 -4.04 5.39 -7.59
CA GLY A 94 -4.16 4.84 -8.93
C GLY A 94 -3.74 5.81 -10.05
N TYR A 95 -3.16 6.96 -9.73
CA TYR A 95 -2.84 8.00 -10.73
C TYR A 95 -1.63 7.65 -11.60
N ASN A 96 -0.63 7.00 -11.02
CA ASN A 96 0.63 6.66 -11.71
C ASN A 96 0.54 5.26 -12.33
N THR A 97 -0.38 5.07 -13.30
CA THR A 97 -0.70 3.79 -13.92
C THR A 97 0.55 3.01 -14.35
N GLU A 98 1.44 3.64 -15.12
CA GLU A 98 2.64 2.97 -15.65
C GLU A 98 3.53 2.40 -14.54
N THR A 99 3.73 3.14 -13.45
CA THR A 99 4.51 2.67 -12.30
C THR A 99 3.82 1.51 -11.60
N ILE A 100 2.50 1.60 -11.41
CA ILE A 100 1.72 0.58 -10.69
C ILE A 100 1.69 -0.73 -11.49
N VAL A 101 1.43 -0.65 -12.79
CA VAL A 101 1.42 -1.81 -13.70
C VAL A 101 2.81 -2.45 -13.79
N ALA A 102 3.88 -1.64 -13.86
CA ALA A 102 5.24 -2.16 -13.84
C ALA A 102 5.56 -2.93 -12.55
N LEU A 103 5.10 -2.43 -11.38
CA LEU A 103 5.25 -3.14 -10.11
C LEU A 103 4.42 -4.44 -10.08
N ALA A 104 3.18 -4.42 -10.57
CA ALA A 104 2.32 -5.60 -10.63
C ALA A 104 2.92 -6.71 -11.49
N ASN A 105 3.46 -6.34 -12.65
CA ASN A 105 4.11 -7.28 -13.57
C ASN A 105 5.41 -7.86 -13.00
N LYS A 106 6.19 -7.04 -12.29
CA LYS A 106 7.48 -7.44 -11.73
C LYS A 106 7.34 -8.28 -10.45
N TYR A 107 6.32 -7.99 -9.64
CA TYR A 107 6.08 -8.63 -8.36
C TYR A 107 4.71 -9.33 -8.33
N PRO A 108 4.57 -10.53 -8.90
CA PRO A 108 3.30 -11.23 -8.94
C PRO A 108 2.76 -11.51 -7.52
N ASN A 109 1.44 -11.57 -7.39
CA ASN A 109 0.72 -11.78 -6.11
C ASN A 109 0.82 -10.63 -5.10
N ILE A 110 1.25 -9.43 -5.48
CA ILE A 110 1.02 -8.26 -4.63
C ILE A 110 -0.47 -7.87 -4.68
N LEU A 111 -0.95 -7.24 -3.62
CA LEU A 111 -2.31 -6.71 -3.56
C LEU A 111 -2.27 -5.20 -3.80
N ILE A 112 -2.94 -4.72 -4.85
CA ILE A 112 -3.05 -3.30 -5.14
C ILE A 112 -4.43 -2.81 -4.71
N ARG A 113 -4.46 -1.81 -3.84
CA ARG A 113 -5.67 -1.15 -3.37
C ARG A 113 -5.77 0.23 -4.00
N VAL A 114 -6.55 0.34 -5.05
CA VAL A 114 -6.83 1.63 -5.68
C VAL A 114 -7.97 2.33 -4.94
N SER A 115 -7.73 3.57 -4.59
CA SER A 115 -8.66 4.36 -3.78
C SER A 115 -9.64 5.12 -4.67
N VAL A 116 -10.94 4.81 -4.57
CA VAL A 116 -12.04 5.47 -5.29
C VAL A 116 -13.16 5.82 -4.31
N GLU A 117 -13.70 7.05 -4.40
CA GLU A 117 -14.70 7.59 -3.47
C GLU A 117 -16.10 7.70 -4.10
N GLY A 118 -16.28 7.27 -5.32
CA GLY A 118 -17.58 7.32 -6.03
C GLY A 118 -17.42 7.63 -7.52
N LEU A 119 -18.48 8.14 -8.16
CA LEU A 119 -18.48 8.52 -9.57
C LEU A 119 -17.44 9.62 -9.86
N PRO A 120 -17.05 9.84 -11.13
CA PRO A 120 -15.91 10.70 -11.50
C PRO A 120 -15.89 12.04 -10.79
N HIS A 121 -16.95 12.83 -10.88
CA HIS A 121 -16.99 14.17 -10.28
C HIS A 121 -16.94 14.14 -8.74
N ILE A 122 -17.51 13.11 -8.11
CA ILE A 122 -17.45 12.93 -6.64
C ILE A 122 -16.03 12.54 -6.22
N ASN A 123 -15.43 11.60 -6.93
CA ASN A 123 -14.08 11.14 -6.68
C ASN A 123 -13.09 12.30 -6.77
N ASP A 124 -13.12 13.04 -7.87
CA ASP A 124 -12.18 14.11 -8.15
C ASP A 124 -12.33 15.26 -7.16
N THR A 125 -13.57 15.60 -6.79
CA THR A 125 -13.86 16.61 -5.75
C THR A 125 -13.36 16.15 -4.37
N LYS A 126 -13.68 14.90 -3.99
CA LYS A 126 -13.28 14.36 -2.68
C LYS A 126 -11.78 14.19 -2.54
N ARG A 127 -11.12 13.75 -3.61
CA ARG A 127 -9.67 13.51 -3.63
C ARG A 127 -8.85 14.72 -4.03
N GLY A 128 -9.49 15.79 -4.55
CA GLY A 128 -8.81 17.02 -4.96
C GLY A 128 -7.74 16.75 -6.02
N ILE A 129 -8.07 15.92 -7.00
CA ILE A 129 -7.18 15.52 -8.09
C ILE A 129 -7.93 15.47 -9.40
N VAL A 130 -7.45 16.18 -10.41
CA VAL A 130 -8.11 16.27 -11.72
C VAL A 130 -7.96 14.95 -12.46
N ASN A 131 -9.06 14.45 -13.05
CA ASN A 131 -9.15 13.17 -13.76
C ASN A 131 -8.68 11.97 -12.90
N GLY A 132 -8.75 12.09 -11.58
CA GLY A 132 -8.31 11.06 -10.65
C GLY A 132 -9.08 9.75 -10.81
N PHE A 133 -10.38 9.84 -11.09
CA PHE A 133 -11.21 8.66 -11.37
C PHE A 133 -10.77 7.93 -12.63
N ASP A 134 -10.52 8.65 -13.72
CA ASP A 134 -10.16 8.04 -15.01
C ASP A 134 -8.79 7.36 -14.92
N HIS A 135 -7.82 7.99 -14.23
CA HIS A 135 -6.53 7.35 -13.94
C HIS A 135 -6.68 6.09 -13.09
N ALA A 136 -7.47 6.16 -12.01
CA ALA A 136 -7.73 5.01 -11.15
C ALA A 136 -8.41 3.86 -11.93
N LEU A 137 -9.41 4.17 -12.75
CA LEU A 137 -10.09 3.20 -13.60
C LEU A 137 -9.13 2.55 -14.60
N ARG A 138 -8.32 3.36 -15.30
CA ARG A 138 -7.29 2.87 -16.21
C ARG A 138 -6.34 1.91 -15.50
N THR A 139 -5.85 2.29 -14.32
CA THR A 139 -4.95 1.43 -13.51
C THR A 139 -5.58 0.09 -13.11
N MET A 140 -6.89 0.06 -12.88
CA MET A 140 -7.60 -1.19 -12.54
C MET A 140 -7.87 -2.09 -13.75
N LEU A 141 -7.87 -1.54 -14.97
CA LEU A 141 -8.15 -2.27 -16.21
C LEU A 141 -6.89 -2.82 -16.88
N GLU A 142 -5.73 -2.24 -16.65
CA GLU A 142 -4.42 -2.70 -17.14
C GLU A 142 -3.76 -3.74 -16.20
#